data_0b8c5e87d2c3d524fd2af52375f8d80e
#
_entry.id   0b8c5e87d2c3d524fd2af52375f8d80e
#
_cell.length_a   1.000
_cell.length_b   1.000
_cell.length_c   1.000
_cell.angle_alpha   90.00
_cell.angle_beta   90.00
_cell.angle_gamma   90.00
#
_symmetry.space_group_name_H-M   'P 1'
#
loop_
_entity.id
_entity.type
_entity.pdbx_description
1 polymer ?
#
loop_
_entity_poly.entity_id
_entity_poly.type
_entity_poly.pdbx_seq_one_letter_code
_entity_poly.pdbx_strand_id
1 'polypeptide(L)'
;MNFYSIKSTQHLPISLEEAWDFFSSPNNLAKITPPDMGFIITSDKKDGEKMYAGQIITYIIKPMLGIPVKWMTEITHVKDGEYFIDEQRFGPYKLWHHRHSFKKTATGVEMNDEVNYVLPF
;
A
#
# COMPACT_ATOMS: atom_id res chain seq x y z
N MET A 1 -7.28 14.96 -19.29
CA MET A 1 -6.56 14.22 -18.23
C MET A 1 -6.70 12.72 -18.49
N ASN A 2 -5.59 12.02 -18.51
CA ASN A 2 -5.62 10.57 -18.70
C ASN A 2 -5.65 9.89 -17.33
N PHE A 3 -6.72 9.17 -17.10
CA PHE A 3 -6.96 8.41 -15.87
C PHE A 3 -6.78 6.93 -16.16
N TYR A 4 -5.96 6.26 -15.34
CA TYR A 4 -5.63 4.85 -15.52
C TYR A 4 -6.05 4.04 -14.30
N SER A 5 -6.36 2.77 -14.53
CA SER A 5 -6.69 1.82 -13.47
C SER A 5 -5.92 0.52 -13.65
N ILE A 6 -5.37 0.00 -12.55
CA ILE A 6 -4.73 -1.31 -12.50
C ILE A 6 -5.46 -2.12 -11.44
N LYS A 7 -5.87 -3.34 -11.80
CA LYS A 7 -6.50 -4.28 -10.86
C LYS A 7 -5.72 -5.57 -10.86
N SER A 8 -5.49 -6.13 -9.67
CA SER A 8 -4.86 -7.43 -9.52
C SER A 8 -5.50 -8.23 -8.40
N THR A 9 -5.48 -9.55 -8.54
CA THR A 9 -6.02 -10.48 -7.57
C THR A 9 -4.94 -11.49 -7.22
N GLN A 10 -4.78 -11.76 -5.93
CA GLN A 10 -3.82 -12.74 -5.43
C GLN A 10 -4.51 -13.64 -4.42
N HIS A 11 -4.26 -14.94 -4.51
CA HIS A 11 -4.76 -15.93 -3.55
C HIS A 11 -3.61 -16.42 -2.70
N LEU A 12 -3.80 -16.42 -1.38
CA LEU A 12 -2.80 -16.90 -0.43
C LEU A 12 -3.39 -18.01 0.45
N PRO A 13 -2.63 -19.10 0.70
CA PRO A 13 -3.09 -20.20 1.56
C PRO A 13 -2.85 -19.91 3.04
N ILE A 14 -3.25 -18.73 3.49
CA ILE A 14 -3.19 -18.29 4.88
C ILE A 14 -4.56 -17.76 5.28
N SER A 15 -4.79 -17.60 6.59
CA SER A 15 -6.08 -17.10 7.06
C SER A 15 -6.25 -15.61 6.73
N LEU A 16 -7.49 -15.16 6.71
CA LEU A 16 -7.80 -13.74 6.56
C LEU A 16 -7.13 -12.93 7.68
N GLU A 17 -7.16 -13.44 8.90
CA GLU A 17 -6.59 -12.78 10.06
C GLU A 17 -5.07 -12.61 9.93
N GLU A 18 -4.38 -13.64 9.47
CA GLU A 18 -2.93 -13.58 9.23
C GLU A 18 -2.58 -12.58 8.12
N ALA A 19 -3.34 -12.60 7.03
CA ALA A 19 -3.12 -11.68 5.92
C ALA A 19 -3.38 -10.24 6.36
N TRP A 20 -4.50 -9.99 7.03
CA TRP A 20 -4.83 -8.65 7.50
C TRP A 20 -3.76 -8.13 8.47
N ASP A 21 -3.37 -8.96 9.43
CA ASP A 21 -2.36 -8.59 10.43
C ASP A 21 -1.04 -8.17 9.78
N PHE A 22 -0.62 -8.91 8.76
CA PHE A 22 0.62 -8.61 8.05
C PHE A 22 0.51 -7.34 7.18
N PHE A 23 -0.51 -7.29 6.30
CA PHE A 23 -0.60 -6.24 5.29
C PHE A 23 -1.11 -4.91 5.84
N SER A 24 -1.81 -4.90 6.98
CA SER A 24 -2.26 -3.68 7.62
C SER A 24 -1.22 -3.05 8.55
N SER A 25 0.01 -3.54 8.51
CA SER A 25 1.12 -2.99 9.29
C SER A 25 2.05 -2.17 8.40
N PRO A 26 2.26 -0.87 8.68
CA PRO A 26 3.15 -0.03 7.87
C PRO A 26 4.57 -0.59 7.73
N ASN A 27 5.09 -1.24 8.78
CA ASN A 27 6.44 -1.79 8.77
C ASN A 27 6.63 -2.90 7.73
N ASN A 28 5.55 -3.58 7.35
CA ASN A 28 5.63 -4.67 6.38
C ASN A 28 5.63 -4.18 4.93
N LEU A 29 5.35 -2.91 4.67
CA LEU A 29 5.40 -2.36 3.32
C LEU A 29 6.77 -2.52 2.68
N ALA A 30 7.84 -2.29 3.44
CA ALA A 30 9.20 -2.47 2.94
C ALA A 30 9.52 -3.93 2.61
N LYS A 31 8.88 -4.88 3.31
CA LYS A 31 9.11 -6.31 3.10
C LYS A 31 8.50 -6.83 1.81
N ILE A 32 7.41 -6.21 1.36
CA ILE A 32 6.67 -6.65 0.16
C ILE A 32 7.05 -5.85 -1.09
N THR A 33 7.82 -4.78 -0.94
CA THR A 33 8.30 -3.98 -2.05
C THR A 33 9.59 -4.59 -2.61
N PRO A 34 9.75 -4.70 -3.94
CA PRO A 34 10.97 -5.25 -4.52
C PRO A 34 12.23 -4.54 -4.00
N PRO A 35 13.28 -5.29 -3.62
CA PRO A 35 14.48 -4.69 -3.04
C PRO A 35 15.19 -3.66 -3.92
N ASP A 36 15.09 -3.81 -5.25
CA ASP A 36 15.69 -2.92 -6.21
C ASP A 36 15.02 -1.54 -6.29
N MET A 37 13.83 -1.41 -5.72
CA MET A 37 13.15 -0.12 -5.62
C MET A 37 13.68 0.75 -4.49
N GLY A 38 14.49 0.21 -3.59
CA GLY A 38 15.10 0.97 -2.50
C GLY A 38 14.08 1.63 -1.57
N PHE A 39 13.01 0.90 -1.26
CA PHE A 39 11.92 1.42 -0.41
C PHE A 39 12.40 1.60 1.03
N ILE A 40 12.34 2.84 1.53
CA ILE A 40 12.74 3.18 2.90
C ILE A 40 11.65 4.00 3.55
N ILE A 41 11.09 3.51 4.66
CA ILE A 41 10.11 4.27 5.45
C ILE A 41 10.87 5.31 6.28
N THR A 42 10.49 6.58 6.15
CA THR A 42 11.14 7.71 6.83
C THR A 42 10.30 8.31 7.96
N SER A 43 9.02 7.94 8.08
CA SER A 43 8.18 8.35 9.20
C SER A 43 8.45 7.49 10.44
N ASP A 44 8.02 7.97 11.60
CA ASP A 44 8.18 7.24 12.85
C ASP A 44 7.48 5.89 12.77
N LYS A 45 8.20 4.84 13.15
CA LYS A 45 7.69 3.47 13.19
C LYS A 45 7.61 3.00 14.62
N LYS A 46 6.46 2.45 14.97
CA LYS A 46 6.28 1.76 16.25
C LYS A 46 6.06 0.29 15.96
N ASP A 47 6.79 -0.57 16.63
CA ASP A 47 6.62 -2.01 16.47
C ASP A 47 5.18 -2.42 16.79
N GLY A 48 4.59 -3.22 15.90
CA GLY A 48 3.22 -3.67 16.05
C GLY A 48 2.15 -2.63 15.74
N GLU A 49 2.52 -1.45 15.27
CA GLU A 49 1.54 -0.43 14.89
C GLU A 49 0.73 -0.89 13.68
N LYS A 50 -0.59 -0.71 13.76
CA LYS A 50 -1.52 -0.99 12.68
C LYS A 50 -1.91 0.30 11.97
N MET A 51 -2.33 0.17 10.70
CA MET A 51 -2.85 1.29 9.94
C MET A 51 -4.17 1.78 10.54
N TYR A 52 -4.37 3.09 10.50
CA TYR A 52 -5.61 3.73 10.94
C TYR A 52 -5.92 4.91 10.01
N ALA A 53 -7.20 5.26 9.91
CA ALA A 53 -7.63 6.36 9.06
C ALA A 53 -7.02 7.68 9.53
N GLY A 54 -6.43 8.42 8.61
CA GLY A 54 -5.72 9.66 8.89
C GLY A 54 -4.23 9.49 9.12
N GLN A 55 -3.72 8.26 9.15
CA GLN A 55 -2.28 8.03 9.33
C GLN A 55 -1.48 8.51 8.13
N ILE A 56 -0.38 9.22 8.41
CA ILE A 56 0.57 9.68 7.39
C ILE A 56 1.81 8.80 7.44
N ILE A 57 2.19 8.26 6.30
CA ILE A 57 3.40 7.45 6.14
C ILE A 57 4.26 8.11 5.09
N THR A 58 5.52 8.43 5.45
CA THR A 58 6.49 8.98 4.50
C THR A 58 7.56 7.97 4.19
N TYR A 59 8.00 7.93 2.94
CA TYR A 59 9.08 7.05 2.52
C TYR A 59 9.80 7.59 1.29
N ILE A 60 10.93 6.98 1.01
CA ILE A 60 11.75 7.28 -0.16
C ILE A 60 11.79 6.02 -1.02
N ILE A 61 11.57 6.18 -2.33
CA ILE A 61 11.74 5.11 -3.30
C ILE A 61 12.77 5.52 -4.34
N LYS A 62 13.40 4.53 -4.97
CA LYS A 62 14.36 4.74 -6.05
C LYS A 62 13.91 3.95 -7.26
N PRO A 63 12.86 4.40 -7.96
CA PRO A 63 12.20 3.57 -8.98
C PRO A 63 13.04 3.37 -10.23
N MET A 64 13.84 4.36 -10.64
CA MET A 64 14.64 4.29 -11.86
C MET A 64 15.94 5.07 -11.67
N LEU A 65 17.03 4.57 -12.25
CA LEU A 65 18.34 5.22 -12.25
C LEU A 65 18.89 5.55 -10.85
N GLY A 66 18.32 4.93 -9.80
CA GLY A 66 18.76 5.17 -8.43
C GLY A 66 18.44 6.57 -7.90
N ILE A 67 17.61 7.34 -8.57
CA ILE A 67 17.23 8.70 -8.13
C ILE A 67 16.20 8.58 -7.01
N PRO A 68 16.48 9.13 -5.80
CA PRO A 68 15.54 9.05 -4.70
C PRO A 68 14.33 9.96 -4.93
N VAL A 69 13.14 9.44 -4.68
CA VAL A 69 11.88 10.17 -4.79
C VAL A 69 11.16 10.11 -3.44
N LYS A 70 10.80 11.27 -2.90
CA LYS A 70 10.03 11.35 -1.66
C LYS A 70 8.57 11.03 -1.95
N TRP A 71 7.96 10.25 -1.07
CA TRP A 71 6.56 9.86 -1.19
C TRP A 71 5.88 9.99 0.16
N MET A 72 4.74 10.67 0.19
CA MET A 72 3.90 10.77 1.38
C MET A 72 2.54 10.15 1.08
N THR A 73 2.14 9.19 1.88
CA THR A 73 0.85 8.52 1.78
C THR A 73 -0.02 8.84 2.99
N GLU A 74 -1.30 9.04 2.75
CA GLU A 74 -2.30 9.05 3.81
C GLU A 74 -3.14 7.79 3.70
N ILE A 75 -3.31 7.08 4.82
CA ILE A 75 -4.29 6.01 4.93
C ILE A 75 -5.63 6.69 5.19
N THR A 76 -6.51 6.71 4.19
CA THR A 76 -7.76 7.47 4.27
C THR A 76 -8.89 6.69 4.90
N HIS A 77 -8.92 5.38 4.71
CA HIS A 77 -9.99 4.51 5.20
C HIS A 77 -9.41 3.18 5.65
N VAL A 78 -9.93 2.67 6.76
CA VAL A 78 -9.63 1.32 7.23
C VAL A 78 -10.91 0.69 7.73
N LYS A 79 -11.27 -0.48 7.19
CA LYS A 79 -12.33 -1.33 7.72
C LYS A 79 -11.69 -2.66 8.08
N ASP A 80 -11.58 -2.93 9.37
CA ASP A 80 -10.81 -4.04 9.91
C ASP A 80 -11.20 -5.37 9.28
N GLY A 81 -10.21 -6.11 8.76
CA GLY A 81 -10.41 -7.39 8.12
C GLY A 81 -11.02 -7.34 6.72
N GLU A 82 -11.34 -6.18 6.18
CA GLU A 82 -12.01 -6.04 4.89
C GLU A 82 -11.21 -5.24 3.87
N TYR A 83 -10.83 -4.00 4.19
CA TYR A 83 -10.06 -3.18 3.26
C TYR A 83 -9.38 -2.01 3.96
N PHE A 84 -8.38 -1.47 3.29
CA PHE A 84 -7.86 -0.14 3.59
C PHE A 84 -7.53 0.58 2.27
N ILE A 85 -7.54 1.93 2.35
CA ILE A 85 -7.27 2.78 1.19
C ILE A 85 -6.12 3.70 1.53
N ASP A 86 -5.13 3.78 0.64
CA ASP A 86 -4.07 4.76 0.74
C ASP A 86 -4.08 5.68 -0.48
N GLU A 87 -3.73 6.94 -0.25
CA GLU A 87 -3.61 7.94 -1.29
C GLU A 87 -2.29 8.69 -1.17
N GLN A 88 -1.64 8.91 -2.30
CA GLN A 88 -0.46 9.77 -2.34
C GLN A 88 -0.87 11.21 -2.08
N ARG A 89 -0.30 11.81 -1.06
CA ARG A 89 -0.47 13.25 -0.76
C ARG A 89 0.67 14.08 -1.33
N PHE A 90 1.84 13.49 -1.44
CA PHE A 90 3.01 14.12 -2.05
C PHE A 90 3.84 13.03 -2.72
N GLY A 91 4.24 13.26 -3.97
CA GLY A 91 5.00 12.28 -4.72
C GLY A 91 4.94 12.54 -6.22
N PRO A 92 5.42 11.58 -7.03
CA PRO A 92 5.58 11.79 -8.46
C PRO A 92 4.26 11.80 -9.26
N TYR A 93 3.18 11.21 -8.75
CA TYR A 93 1.92 11.14 -9.48
C TYR A 93 1.02 12.32 -9.15
N LYS A 94 0.17 12.74 -10.10
CA LYS A 94 -0.87 13.73 -9.84
C LYS A 94 -1.99 13.16 -8.98
N LEU A 95 -2.28 11.87 -9.18
CA LEU A 95 -3.22 11.10 -8.37
C LEU A 95 -2.65 9.69 -8.21
N TRP A 96 -2.75 9.16 -7.01
CA TRP A 96 -2.49 7.75 -6.73
C TRP A 96 -3.41 7.32 -5.61
N HIS A 97 -4.42 6.53 -5.98
CA HIS A 97 -5.45 6.04 -5.05
C HIS A 97 -5.39 4.51 -5.09
N HIS A 98 -5.09 3.89 -3.96
CA HIS A 98 -4.88 2.45 -3.88
C HIS A 98 -5.81 1.83 -2.85
N ARG A 99 -6.70 0.96 -3.31
CA ARG A 99 -7.59 0.19 -2.45
C ARG A 99 -7.09 -1.24 -2.33
N HIS A 100 -6.89 -1.69 -1.09
CA HIS A 100 -6.49 -3.06 -0.76
C HIS A 100 -7.67 -3.74 -0.09
N SER A 101 -8.20 -4.80 -0.71
CA SER A 101 -9.38 -5.53 -0.21
C SER A 101 -9.02 -6.98 0.08
N PHE A 102 -9.64 -7.54 1.12
CA PHE A 102 -9.37 -8.89 1.60
C PHE A 102 -10.68 -9.65 1.74
N LYS A 103 -10.70 -10.89 1.26
CA LYS A 103 -11.89 -11.72 1.32
C LYS A 103 -11.51 -13.15 1.68
N LYS A 104 -12.17 -13.70 2.71
CA LYS A 104 -11.98 -15.09 3.09
C LYS A 104 -12.50 -16.02 1.99
N THR A 105 -11.73 -17.07 1.69
CA THR A 105 -12.10 -18.10 0.73
C THR A 105 -12.05 -19.48 1.40
N ALA A 106 -12.50 -20.51 0.69
CA ALA A 106 -12.48 -21.88 1.21
C ALA A 106 -11.05 -22.37 1.48
N THR A 107 -10.05 -21.85 0.76
CA THR A 107 -8.65 -22.32 0.83
C THR A 107 -7.69 -21.29 1.42
N GLY A 108 -8.19 -20.13 1.84
CA GLY A 108 -7.32 -19.09 2.38
C GLY A 108 -7.94 -17.72 2.28
N VAL A 109 -7.22 -16.79 1.65
CA VAL A 109 -7.65 -15.40 1.48
C VAL A 109 -7.42 -14.93 0.04
N GLU A 110 -8.38 -14.18 -0.47
CA GLU A 110 -8.25 -13.47 -1.75
C GLU A 110 -7.95 -12.00 -1.45
N MET A 111 -6.88 -11.50 -2.05
CA MET A 111 -6.49 -10.10 -1.95
C MET A 111 -6.67 -9.42 -3.29
N ASN A 112 -7.39 -8.30 -3.29
CA ASN A 112 -7.62 -7.51 -4.49
C ASN A 112 -7.00 -6.13 -4.32
N ASP A 113 -6.18 -5.74 -5.30
CA ASP A 113 -5.60 -4.41 -5.37
C ASP A 113 -6.21 -3.65 -6.53
N GLU A 114 -6.64 -2.44 -6.27
CA GLU A 114 -7.11 -1.53 -7.31
C GLU A 114 -6.39 -0.19 -7.16
N VAL A 115 -5.61 0.15 -8.17
CA VAL A 115 -4.90 1.43 -8.22
C VAL A 115 -5.50 2.29 -9.31
N ASN A 116 -5.94 3.48 -8.93
CA ASN A 116 -6.37 4.51 -9.87
C ASN A 116 -5.32 5.62 -9.83
N TYR A 117 -4.81 6.02 -10.99
CA TYR A 117 -3.72 6.98 -11.00
C TYR A 117 -3.75 7.91 -12.21
N VAL A 118 -3.10 9.06 -12.04
CA VAL A 118 -2.86 10.04 -13.08
C VAL A 118 -1.36 10.33 -13.10
N LEU A 119 -0.77 10.25 -14.28
CA LEU A 119 0.66 10.48 -14.47
C LEU A 119 1.02 11.96 -14.20
N PRO A 120 2.31 12.25 -13.90
CA PRO A 120 2.73 13.61 -13.55
C PRO A 120 2.75 14.60 -14.73
N PHE A 121 2.54 14.11 -15.93
CA PHE A 121 2.58 14.94 -17.15
C PHE A 121 1.38 14.74 -18.08
#